data_d3b27ebad8a370b442d4d3a5441afbc4
#
_entry.id   d3b27ebad8a370b442d4d3a5441afbc4
#
_cell.length_a   1.000
_cell.length_b   1.000
_cell.length_c   1.000
_cell.angle_alpha   90.00
_cell.angle_beta   90.00
_cell.angle_gamma   90.00
#
_symmetry.space_group_name_H-M   'P 1'
#
loop_
_entity.id
_entity.type
_entity.pdbx_description
1 polymer ?
#
loop_
_entity_poly.entity_id
_entity_poly.type
_entity_poly.pdbx_seq_one_letter_code
_entity_poly.pdbx_strand_id
1 'polypeptide(L)'
;MTNPIQLSILMPCLNEAETLAACIEKARLGIERSGVSGEILVADNGSHDASVQIAEEFGARVVHVGKKGYGNALAGGIRAASGKWIIMGDADQSYDFSETDRFVKKFREGFELIMGCRLPSGGGRIMPGAMPFSHRWLGNPLFSRMARHMFAVPIHDVYCGLRGFTRELYDRLDLRCEGMEFATEMIIKASLHGARIAEIPITLHPDGRKTKAPHLRTVRDGWRTLRFFLVLSPRWLFLTPGFFLGLLGLAGYALALPRLNIGGVTFDAHTLLFSSLAILMGYQSVLFAICAKTFAINEGLLPRDPRIDWFFRMIYLERGLAIGSLLFLAGLILLSVAVLQWKSVGFGRLDYAVTMRWAIPGATLTSLGFQTILWSFFVSVLGMKRRL
;
A
#
# COMPACT_ATOMS: atom_id res chain seq x y z
N MET A 1 25.07 12.20 -36.43
CA MET A 1 24.04 11.39 -35.77
C MET A 1 24.00 11.83 -34.31
N THR A 2 22.92 12.44 -33.86
CA THR A 2 22.78 12.82 -32.44
C THR A 2 22.71 11.55 -31.58
N ASN A 3 23.57 11.42 -30.60
CA ASN A 3 23.53 10.29 -29.66
C ASN A 3 22.14 10.22 -29.02
N PRO A 4 21.51 9.03 -28.93
CA PRO A 4 20.19 8.91 -28.33
C PRO A 4 20.21 9.40 -26.88
N ILE A 5 19.18 10.11 -26.46
CA ILE A 5 19.05 10.60 -25.08
C ILE A 5 18.97 9.41 -24.14
N GLN A 6 19.88 9.38 -23.15
CA GLN A 6 19.95 8.29 -22.16
C GLN A 6 19.25 8.67 -20.84
N LEU A 7 19.33 9.94 -20.45
CA LEU A 7 18.82 10.44 -19.17
C LEU A 7 17.81 11.56 -19.41
N SER A 8 16.64 11.50 -18.76
CA SER A 8 15.70 12.62 -18.64
C SER A 8 15.60 13.05 -17.19
N ILE A 9 15.89 14.32 -16.90
CA ILE A 9 15.62 14.91 -15.58
C ILE A 9 14.28 15.61 -15.66
N LEU A 10 13.33 15.18 -14.82
CA LEU A 10 11.93 15.62 -14.84
C LEU A 10 11.60 16.41 -13.58
N MET A 11 11.08 17.61 -13.75
CA MET A 11 10.60 18.49 -12.67
C MET A 11 9.12 18.77 -12.88
N PRO A 12 8.22 18.33 -11.97
CA PRO A 12 6.85 18.81 -11.98
C PRO A 12 6.83 20.27 -11.55
N CYS A 13 6.05 21.11 -12.25
CA CYS A 13 6.02 22.55 -12.03
C CYS A 13 4.59 23.06 -11.87
N LEU A 14 4.37 23.87 -10.84
CA LEU A 14 3.16 24.66 -10.66
C LEU A 14 3.50 25.97 -9.93
N ASN A 15 3.78 27.03 -10.68
CA ASN A 15 4.16 28.34 -10.16
C ASN A 15 5.47 28.29 -9.33
N GLU A 16 6.56 27.91 -9.95
CA GLU A 16 7.90 27.77 -9.34
C GLU A 16 8.91 28.79 -9.91
N ALA A 17 8.45 29.96 -10.38
CA ALA A 17 9.31 30.97 -11.02
C ALA A 17 10.51 31.41 -10.15
N GLU A 18 10.40 31.37 -8.82
CA GLU A 18 11.48 31.77 -7.90
C GLU A 18 12.66 30.80 -7.85
N THR A 19 12.42 29.53 -8.17
CA THR A 19 13.35 28.42 -7.88
C THR A 19 13.79 27.63 -9.10
N LEU A 20 12.96 27.65 -10.15
CA LEU A 20 13.09 26.77 -11.31
C LEU A 20 14.40 26.95 -12.08
N ALA A 21 14.85 28.22 -12.30
CA ALA A 21 16.10 28.51 -12.98
C ALA A 21 17.30 27.79 -12.35
N ALA A 22 17.45 27.93 -11.05
CA ALA A 22 18.55 27.28 -10.31
C ALA A 22 18.46 25.76 -10.32
N CYS A 23 17.23 25.18 -10.32
CA CYS A 23 17.02 23.74 -10.46
C CYS A 23 17.47 23.24 -11.83
N ILE A 24 17.16 23.98 -12.91
CA ILE A 24 17.56 23.63 -14.28
C ILE A 24 19.08 23.71 -14.43
N GLU A 25 19.74 24.73 -13.89
CA GLU A 25 21.20 24.84 -13.93
C GLU A 25 21.89 23.67 -13.19
N LYS A 26 21.42 23.32 -11.99
CA LYS A 26 21.93 22.14 -11.28
C LYS A 26 21.69 20.85 -12.05
N ALA A 27 20.54 20.69 -12.70
CA ALA A 27 20.25 19.53 -13.53
C ALA A 27 21.21 19.42 -14.73
N ARG A 28 21.54 20.56 -15.36
CA ARG A 28 22.52 20.60 -16.44
C ARG A 28 23.88 20.15 -15.98
N LEU A 29 24.38 20.67 -14.84
CA LEU A 29 25.63 20.23 -14.24
C LEU A 29 25.61 18.73 -13.88
N GLY A 30 24.50 18.21 -13.41
CA GLY A 30 24.35 16.79 -13.13
C GLY A 30 24.42 15.91 -14.38
N ILE A 31 23.79 16.33 -15.48
CA ILE A 31 23.91 15.64 -16.77
C ILE A 31 25.36 15.64 -17.25
N GLU A 32 26.04 16.79 -17.22
CA GLU A 32 27.45 16.91 -17.62
C GLU A 32 28.36 15.99 -16.79
N ARG A 33 28.23 15.98 -15.46
CA ARG A 33 29.01 15.10 -14.57
C ARG A 33 28.73 13.63 -14.79
N SER A 34 27.51 13.27 -15.18
CA SER A 34 27.15 11.86 -15.41
C SER A 34 27.77 11.26 -16.69
N GLY A 35 28.26 12.13 -17.60
CA GLY A 35 28.87 11.72 -18.86
C GLY A 35 27.92 10.98 -19.81
N VAL A 36 26.61 11.29 -19.73
CA VAL A 36 25.58 10.72 -20.62
C VAL A 36 24.84 11.82 -21.36
N SER A 37 24.29 11.47 -22.52
CA SER A 37 23.37 12.38 -23.24
C SER A 37 22.07 12.52 -22.44
N GLY A 38 21.64 13.73 -22.15
CA GLY A 38 20.46 13.97 -21.34
C GLY A 38 19.62 15.15 -21.80
N GLU A 39 18.39 15.19 -21.31
CA GLU A 39 17.43 16.29 -21.48
C GLU A 39 16.88 16.71 -20.11
N ILE A 40 16.40 17.95 -20.03
CA ILE A 40 15.69 18.47 -18.86
C ILE A 40 14.26 18.75 -19.29
N LEU A 41 13.31 18.20 -18.52
CA LEU A 41 11.87 18.33 -18.73
C LEU A 41 11.23 19.06 -17.56
N VAL A 42 10.40 20.02 -17.87
CA VAL A 42 9.53 20.71 -16.92
C VAL A 42 8.10 20.35 -17.26
N ALA A 43 7.45 19.55 -16.42
CA ALA A 43 6.05 19.17 -16.58
C ALA A 43 5.16 20.24 -15.93
N ASP A 44 4.76 21.21 -16.73
CA ASP A 44 3.89 22.30 -16.28
C ASP A 44 2.45 21.83 -16.09
N ASN A 45 1.94 22.00 -14.88
CA ASN A 45 0.56 21.62 -14.51
C ASN A 45 -0.37 22.85 -14.47
N GLY A 46 -0.10 23.82 -15.32
CA GLY A 46 -0.87 25.04 -15.52
C GLY A 46 -0.44 26.16 -14.59
N SER A 47 0.82 26.55 -14.66
CA SER A 47 1.37 27.73 -14.00
C SER A 47 0.78 29.02 -14.56
N HIS A 48 0.66 30.02 -13.72
CA HIS A 48 0.17 31.35 -14.06
C HIS A 48 1.23 32.44 -13.85
N ASP A 49 2.43 32.06 -13.42
CA ASP A 49 3.60 32.91 -13.24
C ASP A 49 4.59 32.72 -14.42
N ALA A 50 5.79 33.26 -14.31
CA ALA A 50 6.83 33.18 -15.35
C ALA A 50 7.52 31.80 -15.44
N SER A 51 7.03 30.74 -14.76
CA SER A 51 7.70 29.43 -14.72
C SER A 51 7.95 28.84 -16.10
N VAL A 52 6.95 28.89 -16.99
CA VAL A 52 7.08 28.35 -18.37
C VAL A 52 8.15 29.12 -19.15
N GLN A 53 8.09 30.46 -19.13
CA GLN A 53 9.07 31.30 -19.81
C GLN A 53 10.49 31.02 -19.29
N ILE A 54 10.68 30.95 -17.99
CA ILE A 54 11.98 30.64 -17.36
C ILE A 54 12.48 29.27 -17.81
N ALA A 55 11.63 28.25 -17.84
CA ALA A 55 12.03 26.92 -18.29
C ALA A 55 12.57 26.93 -19.72
N GLU A 56 11.91 27.61 -20.63
CA GLU A 56 12.31 27.74 -22.04
C GLU A 56 13.61 28.54 -22.19
N GLU A 57 13.74 29.70 -21.49
CA GLU A 57 14.94 30.54 -21.49
C GLU A 57 16.19 29.79 -20.98
N PHE A 58 16.02 28.92 -20.00
CA PHE A 58 17.11 28.07 -19.48
C PHE A 58 17.29 26.76 -20.26
N GLY A 59 16.58 26.58 -21.39
CA GLY A 59 16.77 25.46 -22.31
C GLY A 59 16.18 24.15 -21.84
N ALA A 60 15.23 24.16 -20.93
CA ALA A 60 14.44 22.98 -20.59
C ALA A 60 13.27 22.80 -21.55
N ARG A 61 12.89 21.58 -21.84
CA ARG A 61 11.72 21.26 -22.66
C ARG A 61 10.46 21.26 -21.78
N VAL A 62 9.53 22.15 -22.08
CA VAL A 62 8.26 22.25 -21.35
C VAL A 62 7.24 21.26 -21.90
N VAL A 63 6.55 20.58 -21.00
CA VAL A 63 5.44 19.65 -21.29
C VAL A 63 4.21 20.13 -20.54
N HIS A 64 3.23 20.66 -21.28
CA HIS A 64 1.97 21.11 -20.68
C HIS A 64 1.06 19.91 -20.34
N VAL A 65 0.68 19.78 -19.07
CA VAL A 65 -0.19 18.71 -18.55
C VAL A 65 -1.50 19.31 -18.06
N GLY A 66 -2.56 19.18 -18.87
CA GLY A 66 -3.86 19.81 -18.59
C GLY A 66 -4.59 19.23 -17.39
N LYS A 67 -4.41 17.93 -17.10
CA LYS A 67 -5.04 17.28 -15.93
C LYS A 67 -4.30 17.68 -14.67
N LYS A 68 -4.99 18.37 -13.75
CA LYS A 68 -4.40 18.84 -12.48
C LYS A 68 -4.02 17.69 -11.57
N GLY A 69 -2.91 17.82 -10.87
CA GLY A 69 -2.41 16.88 -9.86
C GLY A 69 -0.93 16.54 -10.03
N TYR A 70 -0.24 16.36 -8.91
CA TYR A 70 1.19 16.05 -8.87
C TYR A 70 1.54 14.78 -9.66
N GLY A 71 0.78 13.69 -9.45
CA GLY A 71 0.96 12.44 -10.19
C GLY A 71 0.64 12.59 -11.68
N ASN A 72 -0.35 13.40 -12.05
CA ASN A 72 -0.67 13.67 -13.45
C ASN A 72 0.45 14.46 -14.14
N ALA A 73 1.03 15.46 -13.46
CA ALA A 73 2.19 16.21 -13.97
C ALA A 73 3.36 15.26 -14.24
N LEU A 74 3.71 14.42 -13.26
CA LEU A 74 4.77 13.43 -13.40
C LEU A 74 4.49 12.43 -14.53
N ALA A 75 3.30 11.83 -14.57
CA ALA A 75 2.93 10.87 -15.60
C ALA A 75 2.97 11.50 -17.01
N GLY A 76 2.53 12.76 -17.16
CA GLY A 76 2.62 13.51 -18.41
C GLY A 76 4.08 13.73 -18.82
N GLY A 77 4.92 14.19 -17.91
CA GLY A 77 6.35 14.40 -18.15
C GLY A 77 7.09 13.10 -18.47
N ILE A 78 6.80 12.01 -17.74
CA ILE A 78 7.40 10.68 -17.99
C ILE A 78 7.05 10.18 -19.40
N ARG A 79 5.80 10.30 -19.83
CA ARG A 79 5.40 9.89 -21.19
C ARG A 79 6.14 10.67 -22.26
N ALA A 80 6.41 11.96 -22.04
CA ALA A 80 7.12 12.82 -22.97
C ALA A 80 8.65 12.64 -22.92
N ALA A 81 9.20 12.09 -21.85
CA ALA A 81 10.63 11.89 -21.69
C ALA A 81 11.19 10.93 -22.74
N SER A 82 12.40 11.19 -23.25
CA SER A 82 13.07 10.38 -24.28
C SER A 82 14.12 9.43 -23.71
N GLY A 83 14.58 9.69 -22.48
CA GLY A 83 15.63 8.90 -21.83
C GLY A 83 15.15 7.52 -21.38
N LYS A 84 16.07 6.55 -21.45
CA LYS A 84 15.86 5.21 -20.83
C LYS A 84 15.87 5.28 -19.30
N TRP A 85 16.56 6.25 -18.75
CA TRP A 85 16.61 6.55 -17.32
C TRP A 85 15.90 7.88 -17.07
N ILE A 86 15.07 7.92 -16.05
CA ILE A 86 14.33 9.12 -15.67
C ILE A 86 14.66 9.42 -14.21
N ILE A 87 15.11 10.65 -13.93
CA ILE A 87 15.29 11.14 -12.56
C ILE A 87 14.26 12.24 -12.36
N MET A 88 13.43 12.11 -11.34
CA MET A 88 12.45 13.13 -10.98
C MET A 88 12.75 13.74 -9.63
N GLY A 89 12.39 15.01 -9.44
CA GLY A 89 12.49 15.75 -8.19
C GLY A 89 11.74 17.06 -8.28
N ASP A 90 11.42 17.64 -7.11
CA ASP A 90 10.66 18.88 -7.01
C ASP A 90 11.51 20.09 -7.47
N ALA A 91 10.86 21.11 -8.04
CA ALA A 91 11.50 22.29 -8.60
C ALA A 91 11.69 23.44 -7.57
N ASP A 92 11.61 23.12 -6.27
CA ASP A 92 11.64 24.07 -5.14
C ASP A 92 13.01 24.25 -4.49
N GLN A 93 14.08 23.78 -5.14
CA GLN A 93 15.46 23.77 -4.63
C GLN A 93 15.71 22.89 -3.41
N SER A 94 14.73 22.14 -2.89
CA SER A 94 14.95 21.23 -1.77
C SER A 94 15.88 20.06 -2.11
N TYR A 95 16.03 19.74 -3.40
CA TYR A 95 16.94 18.70 -3.90
C TYR A 95 18.08 19.25 -4.75
N ASP A 96 19.23 18.63 -4.67
CA ASP A 96 20.40 19.00 -5.50
C ASP A 96 20.51 18.08 -6.72
N PHE A 97 20.05 18.57 -7.87
CA PHE A 97 20.14 17.83 -9.14
C PHE A 97 21.58 17.72 -9.67
N SER A 98 22.55 18.43 -9.13
CA SER A 98 23.95 18.31 -9.53
C SER A 98 24.58 16.94 -9.14
N GLU A 99 23.93 16.19 -8.24
CA GLU A 99 24.37 14.85 -7.79
C GLU A 99 23.74 13.69 -8.59
N THR A 100 23.14 13.95 -9.75
CA THR A 100 22.48 12.92 -10.57
C THR A 100 23.43 11.87 -11.15
N ASP A 101 24.73 12.16 -11.25
CA ASP A 101 25.78 11.19 -11.60
C ASP A 101 25.76 9.95 -10.69
N ARG A 102 25.46 10.11 -9.41
CA ARG A 102 25.33 9.01 -8.43
C ARG A 102 24.17 8.07 -8.78
N PHE A 103 23.07 8.61 -9.30
CA PHE A 103 21.93 7.82 -9.79
C PHE A 103 22.32 7.06 -11.06
N VAL A 104 22.99 7.73 -12.01
CA VAL A 104 23.47 7.09 -13.24
C VAL A 104 24.43 5.94 -12.96
N LYS A 105 25.29 6.08 -11.95
CA LYS A 105 26.15 4.99 -11.50
C LYS A 105 25.34 3.77 -11.05
N LYS A 106 24.27 3.98 -10.28
CA LYS A 106 23.37 2.91 -9.82
C LYS A 106 22.58 2.27 -10.97
N PHE A 107 22.15 3.03 -11.95
CA PHE A 107 21.53 2.48 -13.17
C PHE A 107 22.50 1.57 -13.93
N ARG A 108 23.79 1.96 -14.03
CA ARG A 108 24.83 1.12 -14.67
C ARG A 108 25.10 -0.17 -13.89
N GLU A 109 24.88 -0.19 -12.56
CA GLU A 109 24.93 -1.39 -11.71
C GLU A 109 23.69 -2.28 -11.89
N GLY A 110 22.70 -1.87 -12.70
CA GLY A 110 21.50 -2.61 -13.02
C GLY A 110 20.36 -2.43 -12.02
N PHE A 111 20.36 -1.39 -11.17
CA PHE A 111 19.21 -1.04 -10.36
C PHE A 111 18.14 -0.38 -11.23
N GLU A 112 16.87 -0.72 -10.96
CA GLU A 112 15.73 -0.26 -11.73
C GLU A 112 15.03 0.94 -11.07
N LEU A 113 15.08 1.02 -9.72
CA LEU A 113 14.59 2.15 -8.93
C LEU A 113 15.68 2.59 -7.95
N ILE A 114 16.01 3.87 -7.96
CA ILE A 114 16.99 4.48 -7.07
C ILE A 114 16.30 5.59 -6.29
N MET A 115 16.29 5.49 -4.98
CA MET A 115 15.68 6.46 -4.09
C MET A 115 16.73 7.34 -3.45
N GLY A 116 16.49 8.66 -3.38
CA GLY A 116 17.22 9.49 -2.46
C GLY A 116 16.81 9.19 -1.01
N CYS A 117 17.75 9.26 -0.07
CA CYS A 117 17.46 9.16 1.35
C CYS A 117 17.87 10.45 2.05
N ARG A 118 16.91 11.12 2.66
CA ARG A 118 17.14 12.34 3.45
C ARG A 118 17.39 12.01 4.92
N LEU A 119 16.90 10.83 5.37
CA LEU A 119 16.93 10.46 6.78
C LEU A 119 18.32 9.98 7.21
N PRO A 120 18.76 10.35 8.44
CA PRO A 120 20.04 9.90 8.99
C PRO A 120 20.18 8.36 9.05
N SER A 121 19.05 7.64 9.19
CA SER A 121 19.04 6.16 9.22
C SER A 121 19.55 5.53 7.92
N GLY A 122 19.48 6.23 6.79
CA GLY A 122 20.04 5.80 5.50
C GLY A 122 21.23 6.65 5.05
N GLY A 123 21.87 7.37 5.99
CA GLY A 123 23.07 8.19 5.73
C GLY A 123 22.78 9.59 5.15
N GLY A 124 21.51 9.97 5.02
CA GLY A 124 21.09 11.28 4.50
C GLY A 124 21.26 12.41 5.51
N ARG A 125 21.14 13.63 5.01
CA ARG A 125 21.28 14.86 5.81
C ARG A 125 20.09 15.78 5.58
N ILE A 126 19.55 16.34 6.67
CA ILE A 126 18.48 17.34 6.64
C ILE A 126 19.06 18.64 7.17
N MET A 127 19.11 19.68 6.32
CA MET A 127 19.58 21.01 6.72
C MET A 127 18.59 21.66 7.70
N PRO A 128 19.05 22.57 8.57
CA PRO A 128 18.15 23.31 9.45
C PRO A 128 17.05 24.02 8.67
N GLY A 129 15.79 23.90 9.13
CA GLY A 129 14.63 24.51 8.46
C GLY A 129 14.06 23.73 7.26
N ALA A 130 14.74 22.69 6.75
CA ALA A 130 14.31 21.96 5.57
C ALA A 130 13.14 20.99 5.81
N MET A 131 12.89 20.60 7.04
CA MET A 131 11.80 19.66 7.36
C MET A 131 11.24 19.95 8.75
N PRO A 132 9.90 20.00 8.93
CA PRO A 132 9.26 20.11 10.24
C PRO A 132 9.67 18.96 11.18
N PHE A 133 9.75 19.25 12.48
CA PHE A 133 10.15 18.26 13.51
C PHE A 133 9.28 17.01 13.49
N SER A 134 7.95 17.15 13.37
CA SER A 134 7.01 16.04 13.31
C SER A 134 7.23 15.12 12.12
N HIS A 135 7.60 15.66 10.95
CA HIS A 135 7.91 14.88 9.75
C HIS A 135 9.27 14.19 9.90
N ARG A 136 10.27 14.87 10.45
CA ARG A 136 11.64 14.34 10.61
C ARG A 136 11.69 13.14 11.56
N TRP A 137 11.03 13.23 12.72
CA TRP A 137 11.19 12.27 13.81
C TRP A 137 10.03 11.27 13.94
N LEU A 138 8.84 11.62 13.49
CA LEU A 138 7.66 10.77 13.64
C LEU A 138 7.12 10.29 12.28
N GLY A 139 6.65 11.20 11.44
CA GLY A 139 5.91 10.84 10.21
C GLY A 139 6.73 9.99 9.23
N ASN A 140 7.84 10.54 8.71
CA ASN A 140 8.64 9.85 7.71
C ASN A 140 9.26 8.53 8.22
N PRO A 141 9.86 8.46 9.43
CA PRO A 141 10.36 7.19 9.95
C PRO A 141 9.28 6.14 10.18
N LEU A 142 8.10 6.55 10.69
CA LEU A 142 6.98 5.64 10.94
C LEU A 142 6.47 5.01 9.64
N PHE A 143 6.12 5.83 8.65
CA PHE A 143 5.61 5.33 7.37
C PHE A 143 6.66 4.55 6.59
N SER A 144 7.93 4.94 6.65
CA SER A 144 9.01 4.16 6.04
C SER A 144 9.18 2.79 6.71
N ARG A 145 9.06 2.72 8.05
CA ARG A 145 9.06 1.43 8.76
C ARG A 145 7.84 0.58 8.39
N MET A 146 6.65 1.21 8.29
CA MET A 146 5.45 0.51 7.84
C MET A 146 5.61 -0.04 6.42
N ALA A 147 6.13 0.74 5.47
CA ALA A 147 6.38 0.28 4.10
C ALA A 147 7.34 -0.91 4.06
N ARG A 148 8.44 -0.86 4.83
CA ARG A 148 9.37 -1.99 4.96
C ARG A 148 8.68 -3.25 5.48
N HIS A 149 7.85 -3.10 6.52
CA HIS A 149 7.21 -4.24 7.16
C HIS A 149 6.05 -4.81 6.33
N MET A 150 5.23 -3.94 5.72
CA MET A 150 4.04 -4.34 4.98
C MET A 150 4.35 -4.84 3.56
N PHE A 151 5.35 -4.24 2.91
CA PHE A 151 5.63 -4.45 1.48
C PHE A 151 7.07 -4.89 1.20
N ALA A 152 7.89 -5.15 2.23
CA ALA A 152 9.31 -5.53 2.12
C ALA A 152 10.15 -4.53 1.31
N VAL A 153 9.82 -3.25 1.35
CA VAL A 153 10.53 -2.19 0.64
C VAL A 153 11.92 -1.97 1.25
N PRO A 154 13.04 -2.13 0.52
CA PRO A 154 14.38 -2.13 1.11
C PRO A 154 14.98 -0.71 1.24
N ILE A 155 14.20 0.30 1.69
CA ILE A 155 14.63 1.70 1.80
C ILE A 155 14.25 2.33 3.15
N HIS A 156 14.95 3.41 3.53
CA HIS A 156 14.75 4.12 4.77
C HIS A 156 13.85 5.35 4.64
N ASP A 157 13.75 5.94 3.43
CA ASP A 157 12.98 7.17 3.18
C ASP A 157 12.00 7.01 2.01
N VAL A 158 10.78 6.54 2.30
CA VAL A 158 9.70 6.34 1.31
C VAL A 158 9.21 7.65 0.69
N TYR A 159 9.35 8.76 1.42
CA TYR A 159 8.81 10.06 1.01
C TYR A 159 9.81 10.96 0.29
N CYS A 160 11.00 10.46 -0.05
CA CYS A 160 11.94 11.27 -0.80
C CYS A 160 11.40 11.54 -2.22
N GLY A 161 11.30 12.82 -2.60
CA GLY A 161 10.86 13.24 -3.95
C GLY A 161 11.93 12.97 -5.00
N LEU A 162 13.21 13.09 -4.66
CA LEU A 162 14.30 12.82 -5.60
C LEU A 162 14.48 11.31 -5.79
N ARG A 163 14.16 10.82 -6.97
CA ARG A 163 14.26 9.40 -7.32
C ARG A 163 14.56 9.20 -8.80
N GLY A 164 15.23 8.10 -9.10
CA GLY A 164 15.49 7.69 -10.47
C GLY A 164 14.88 6.31 -10.74
N PHE A 165 14.40 6.09 -11.96
CA PHE A 165 13.85 4.80 -12.38
C PHE A 165 14.08 4.57 -13.87
N THR A 166 14.06 3.30 -14.28
CA THR A 166 14.12 2.94 -15.69
C THR A 166 12.73 3.07 -16.33
N ARG A 167 12.68 3.43 -17.60
CA ARG A 167 11.42 3.45 -18.36
C ARG A 167 10.73 2.09 -18.34
N GLU A 168 11.49 1.02 -18.54
CA GLU A 168 10.96 -0.35 -18.50
C GLU A 168 10.26 -0.68 -17.18
N LEU A 169 10.83 -0.25 -16.05
CA LEU A 169 10.17 -0.39 -14.76
C LEU A 169 8.86 0.40 -14.72
N TYR A 170 8.89 1.67 -15.11
CA TYR A 170 7.70 2.52 -15.09
C TYR A 170 6.55 1.91 -15.89
N ASP A 171 6.82 1.45 -17.11
CA ASP A 171 5.83 0.84 -17.99
C ASP A 171 5.26 -0.47 -17.39
N ARG A 172 6.10 -1.24 -16.70
CA ARG A 172 5.69 -2.47 -16.00
C ARG A 172 4.80 -2.22 -14.78
N LEU A 173 4.97 -1.07 -14.10
CA LEU A 173 4.26 -0.79 -12.85
C LEU A 173 2.80 -0.35 -13.04
N ASP A 174 2.40 0.13 -14.21
CA ASP A 174 1.05 0.64 -14.50
C ASP A 174 0.51 1.54 -13.38
N LEU A 175 1.20 2.68 -13.12
CA LEU A 175 0.85 3.59 -12.04
C LEU A 175 -0.45 4.33 -12.36
N ARG A 176 -1.36 4.39 -11.39
CA ARG A 176 -2.72 4.93 -11.57
C ARG A 176 -3.06 6.10 -10.65
N CYS A 177 -2.25 6.39 -9.62
CA CYS A 177 -2.50 7.49 -8.71
C CYS A 177 -2.22 8.85 -9.35
N GLU A 178 -3.17 9.79 -9.22
CA GLU A 178 -3.11 11.12 -9.85
C GLU A 178 -2.49 12.20 -8.94
N GLY A 179 -2.43 11.92 -7.63
CA GLY A 179 -1.96 12.85 -6.59
C GLY A 179 -0.57 12.52 -6.06
N MET A 180 -0.33 12.95 -4.82
CA MET A 180 0.94 12.70 -4.10
C MET A 180 1.21 11.22 -3.86
N GLU A 181 0.16 10.40 -3.86
CA GLU A 181 0.23 8.95 -3.71
C GLU A 181 0.98 8.26 -4.86
N PHE A 182 1.10 8.90 -6.03
CA PHE A 182 1.88 8.41 -7.19
C PHE A 182 3.29 7.97 -6.80
N ALA A 183 3.95 8.81 -6.01
CA ALA A 183 5.30 8.55 -5.54
C ALA A 183 5.38 7.31 -4.63
N THR A 184 4.39 7.12 -3.78
CA THR A 184 4.29 5.97 -2.86
C THR A 184 3.87 4.70 -3.60
N GLU A 185 2.94 4.81 -4.55
CA GLU A 185 2.51 3.71 -5.42
C GLU A 185 3.69 3.11 -6.18
N MET A 186 4.55 3.96 -6.77
CA MET A 186 5.74 3.53 -7.50
C MET A 186 6.63 2.62 -6.65
N ILE A 187 6.94 3.02 -5.42
CA ILE A 187 7.83 2.26 -4.53
C ILE A 187 7.22 0.92 -4.13
N ILE A 188 5.94 0.94 -3.73
CA ILE A 188 5.25 -0.27 -3.29
C ILE A 188 5.14 -1.26 -4.44
N LYS A 189 4.67 -0.82 -5.62
CA LYS A 189 4.56 -1.68 -6.79
C LYS A 189 5.94 -2.17 -7.24
N ALA A 190 6.98 -1.33 -7.26
CA ALA A 190 8.34 -1.76 -7.58
C ALA A 190 8.82 -2.89 -6.67
N SER A 191 8.63 -2.77 -5.36
CA SER A 191 8.97 -3.82 -4.40
C SER A 191 8.16 -5.10 -4.64
N LEU A 192 6.86 -4.98 -4.82
CA LEU A 192 5.97 -6.12 -5.04
C LEU A 192 6.28 -6.85 -6.37
N HIS A 193 6.75 -6.13 -7.39
CA HIS A 193 7.19 -6.70 -8.67
C HIS A 193 8.65 -7.18 -8.66
N GLY A 194 9.32 -7.17 -7.51
CA GLY A 194 10.68 -7.67 -7.36
C GLY A 194 11.75 -6.83 -8.08
N ALA A 195 11.48 -5.53 -8.29
CA ALA A 195 12.44 -4.63 -8.90
C ALA A 195 13.72 -4.49 -8.05
N ARG A 196 14.87 -4.31 -8.71
CA ARG A 196 16.13 -4.02 -8.02
C ARG A 196 16.15 -2.57 -7.55
N ILE A 197 15.96 -2.37 -6.24
CA ILE A 197 15.86 -1.06 -5.61
C ILE A 197 17.15 -0.72 -4.88
N ALA A 198 17.68 0.49 -5.07
CA ALA A 198 18.80 1.06 -4.31
C ALA A 198 18.38 2.35 -3.61
N GLU A 199 19.13 2.73 -2.58
CA GLU A 199 18.99 4.00 -1.88
C GLU A 199 20.33 4.76 -1.91
N ILE A 200 20.27 6.07 -2.12
CA ILE A 200 21.43 6.96 -2.15
C ILE A 200 21.23 8.05 -1.09
N PRO A 201 22.16 8.22 -0.12
CA PRO A 201 22.08 9.32 0.83
C PRO A 201 22.20 10.66 0.10
N ILE A 202 21.27 11.57 0.42
CA ILE A 202 21.23 12.93 -0.15
C ILE A 202 21.07 13.97 0.95
N THR A 203 21.34 15.24 0.62
CA THR A 203 21.06 16.37 1.49
C THR A 203 19.75 17.02 1.10
N LEU A 204 18.83 17.17 2.05
CA LEU A 204 17.63 17.99 1.90
C LEU A 204 17.94 19.42 2.31
N HIS A 205 17.70 20.34 1.39
CA HIS A 205 17.84 21.79 1.62
C HIS A 205 16.49 22.43 1.97
N PRO A 206 16.48 23.60 2.60
CA PRO A 206 15.26 24.37 2.78
C PRO A 206 14.64 24.71 1.44
N ASP A 207 13.30 24.76 1.39
CA ASP A 207 12.52 25.23 0.25
C ASP A 207 12.98 26.66 -0.12
N GLY A 208 13.35 26.87 -1.37
CA GLY A 208 13.84 28.16 -1.88
C GLY A 208 12.75 29.19 -2.12
N ARG A 209 11.47 28.81 -2.05
CA ARG A 209 10.34 29.73 -2.24
C ARG A 209 10.23 30.71 -1.07
N LYS A 210 10.06 31.98 -1.36
CA LYS A 210 9.94 33.04 -0.37
C LYS A 210 8.50 33.45 -0.10
N THR A 211 7.63 33.28 -1.10
CA THR A 211 6.27 33.88 -1.10
C THR A 211 5.16 32.86 -0.85
N LYS A 212 5.42 31.56 -0.89
CA LYS A 212 4.37 30.53 -0.81
C LYS A 212 4.57 29.58 0.37
N ALA A 213 3.47 29.29 1.07
CA ALA A 213 3.45 28.27 2.13
C ALA A 213 3.60 26.85 1.55
N PRO A 214 4.22 25.91 2.26
CA PRO A 214 4.30 24.51 1.86
C PRO A 214 2.92 23.91 1.62
N HIS A 215 2.75 23.18 0.53
CA HIS A 215 1.47 22.54 0.16
C HIS A 215 1.09 21.35 1.06
N LEU A 216 1.96 20.90 1.97
CA LEU A 216 1.78 19.72 2.82
C LEU A 216 0.87 19.97 4.01
N ARG A 217 -0.19 19.14 4.15
CA ARG A 217 -1.11 19.11 5.30
C ARG A 217 -0.87 17.82 6.09
N THR A 218 -0.04 17.89 7.14
CA THR A 218 0.52 16.75 7.89
C THR A 218 -0.52 15.65 8.24
N VAL A 219 -1.64 15.99 8.86
CA VAL A 219 -2.65 15.01 9.32
C VAL A 219 -3.39 14.40 8.14
N ARG A 220 -3.80 15.22 7.18
CA ARG A 220 -4.54 14.78 6.00
C ARG A 220 -3.70 13.86 5.11
N ASP A 221 -2.45 14.23 4.90
CA ASP A 221 -1.54 13.47 4.04
C ASP A 221 -1.08 12.19 4.73
N GLY A 222 -0.86 12.21 6.04
CA GLY A 222 -0.61 11.02 6.84
C GLY A 222 -1.78 10.02 6.79
N TRP A 223 -3.03 10.48 6.95
CA TRP A 223 -4.20 9.63 6.81
C TRP A 223 -4.34 9.03 5.41
N ARG A 224 -4.11 9.83 4.36
CA ARG A 224 -4.13 9.35 2.96
C ARG A 224 -3.12 8.22 2.74
N THR A 225 -1.90 8.40 3.25
CA THR A 225 -0.86 7.37 3.11
C THR A 225 -1.21 6.10 3.88
N LEU A 226 -1.68 6.23 5.13
CA LEU A 226 -2.11 5.08 5.93
C LEU A 226 -3.23 4.31 5.22
N ARG A 227 -4.25 5.03 4.76
CA ARG A 227 -5.34 4.44 4.00
C ARG A 227 -4.83 3.73 2.74
N PHE A 228 -3.91 4.36 2.01
CA PHE A 228 -3.32 3.79 0.81
C PHE A 228 -2.55 2.49 1.11
N PHE A 229 -1.74 2.46 2.18
CA PHE A 229 -1.03 1.26 2.61
C PHE A 229 -1.99 0.12 2.97
N LEU A 230 -3.04 0.41 3.73
CA LEU A 230 -4.02 -0.59 4.13
C LEU A 230 -4.80 -1.14 2.93
N VAL A 231 -5.23 -0.28 2.01
CA VAL A 231 -5.97 -0.69 0.80
C VAL A 231 -5.11 -1.58 -0.11
N LEU A 232 -3.82 -1.25 -0.26
CA LEU A 232 -2.90 -2.07 -1.06
C LEU A 232 -2.43 -3.34 -0.33
N SER A 233 -2.76 -3.51 0.94
CA SER A 233 -2.36 -4.68 1.71
C SER A 233 -3.53 -5.40 2.37
N PRO A 234 -4.29 -6.23 1.63
CA PRO A 234 -5.37 -7.05 2.20
C PRO A 234 -4.90 -7.94 3.37
N ARG A 235 -3.59 -8.28 3.39
CA ARG A 235 -2.99 -9.02 4.50
C ARG A 235 -3.06 -8.26 5.83
N TRP A 236 -2.69 -6.98 5.83
CA TRP A 236 -2.64 -6.17 7.05
C TRP A 236 -3.99 -5.60 7.44
N LEU A 237 -4.85 -5.31 6.46
CA LEU A 237 -6.18 -4.77 6.71
C LEU A 237 -7.15 -5.84 7.23
N PHE A 238 -7.12 -7.04 6.65
CA PHE A 238 -8.13 -8.06 6.89
C PHE A 238 -7.54 -9.37 7.46
N LEU A 239 -6.48 -9.93 6.83
CA LEU A 239 -6.01 -11.28 7.18
C LEU A 239 -5.42 -11.33 8.59
N THR A 240 -4.52 -10.40 8.93
CA THR A 240 -3.85 -10.38 10.25
C THR A 240 -4.84 -10.16 11.40
N PRO A 241 -5.73 -9.14 11.37
CA PRO A 241 -6.75 -8.98 12.40
C PRO A 241 -7.72 -10.15 12.46
N GLY A 242 -8.12 -10.68 11.29
CA GLY A 242 -9.02 -11.83 11.21
C GLY A 242 -8.45 -13.08 11.84
N PHE A 243 -7.19 -13.37 11.59
CA PHE A 243 -6.49 -14.51 12.20
C PHE A 243 -6.36 -14.36 13.72
N PHE A 244 -6.02 -13.15 14.20
CA PHE A 244 -5.94 -12.85 15.63
C PHE A 244 -7.29 -13.02 16.33
N LEU A 245 -8.37 -12.50 15.75
CA LEU A 245 -9.73 -12.67 16.27
C LEU A 245 -10.15 -14.15 16.30
N GLY A 246 -9.86 -14.89 15.25
CA GLY A 246 -10.13 -16.31 15.18
C GLY A 246 -9.41 -17.11 16.29
N LEU A 247 -8.12 -16.83 16.50
CA LEU A 247 -7.35 -17.46 17.58
C LEU A 247 -7.89 -17.09 18.97
N LEU A 248 -8.23 -15.80 19.18
CA LEU A 248 -8.82 -15.34 20.44
C LEU A 248 -10.14 -16.06 20.72
N GLY A 249 -10.98 -16.18 19.70
CA GLY A 249 -12.25 -16.89 19.81
C GLY A 249 -12.06 -18.39 20.11
N LEU A 250 -11.14 -19.06 19.43
CA LEU A 250 -10.82 -20.47 19.70
C LEU A 250 -10.28 -20.68 21.11
N ALA A 251 -9.40 -19.79 21.57
CA ALA A 251 -8.90 -19.82 22.95
C ALA A 251 -10.03 -19.66 23.96
N GLY A 252 -10.95 -18.73 23.73
CA GLY A 252 -12.11 -18.54 24.59
C GLY A 252 -13.04 -19.77 24.62
N TYR A 253 -13.23 -20.45 23.48
CA TYR A 253 -13.96 -21.73 23.44
C TYR A 253 -13.25 -22.82 24.26
N ALA A 254 -11.93 -22.91 24.14
CA ALA A 254 -11.14 -23.90 24.93
C ALA A 254 -11.25 -23.69 26.44
N LEU A 255 -11.42 -22.45 26.89
CA LEU A 255 -11.62 -22.11 28.30
C LEU A 255 -13.07 -22.30 28.76
N ALA A 256 -14.03 -21.92 27.94
CA ALA A 256 -15.44 -21.82 28.34
C ALA A 256 -16.23 -23.15 28.18
N LEU A 257 -15.92 -24.00 27.19
CA LEU A 257 -16.59 -25.28 27.02
C LEU A 257 -16.43 -26.21 28.24
N PRO A 258 -15.21 -26.40 28.85
CA PRO A 258 -15.02 -27.21 30.02
C PRO A 258 -15.33 -26.50 31.36
N ARG A 259 -15.80 -25.22 31.32
CA ARG A 259 -16.02 -24.39 32.53
C ARG A 259 -14.78 -24.19 33.37
N LEU A 260 -13.66 -23.88 32.78
CA LEU A 260 -12.44 -23.64 33.53
C LEU A 260 -12.62 -22.49 34.53
N ASN A 261 -12.18 -22.73 35.76
CA ASN A 261 -12.04 -21.71 36.80
C ASN A 261 -10.54 -21.41 36.99
N ILE A 262 -10.13 -20.19 36.68
CA ILE A 262 -8.74 -19.75 36.81
C ILE A 262 -8.71 -18.52 37.71
N GLY A 263 -8.06 -18.61 38.85
CA GLY A 263 -7.93 -17.48 39.77
C GLY A 263 -9.26 -16.94 40.31
N GLY A 264 -10.28 -17.78 40.45
CA GLY A 264 -11.62 -17.37 40.91
C GLY A 264 -12.54 -16.86 39.80
N VAL A 265 -12.06 -16.77 38.56
CA VAL A 265 -12.86 -16.40 37.40
C VAL A 265 -13.35 -17.66 36.68
N THR A 266 -14.65 -17.83 36.58
CA THR A 266 -15.27 -18.95 35.84
C THR A 266 -15.62 -18.54 34.43
N PHE A 267 -15.03 -19.20 33.43
CA PHE A 267 -15.36 -19.00 32.03
C PHE A 267 -16.61 -19.79 31.66
N ASP A 268 -17.69 -19.09 31.27
CA ASP A 268 -18.98 -19.72 31.00
C ASP A 268 -19.65 -19.11 29.74
N ALA A 269 -20.99 -19.17 29.67
CA ALA A 269 -21.80 -18.79 28.51
C ALA A 269 -21.47 -17.42 27.91
N HIS A 270 -21.19 -16.40 28.73
CA HIS A 270 -20.76 -15.08 28.23
C HIS A 270 -19.44 -15.15 27.46
N THR A 271 -18.48 -15.94 27.97
CA THR A 271 -17.20 -16.17 27.28
C THR A 271 -17.43 -16.87 25.95
N LEU A 272 -18.31 -17.89 25.88
CA LEU A 272 -18.68 -18.54 24.63
C LEU A 272 -19.28 -17.55 23.62
N LEU A 273 -20.17 -16.66 24.08
CA LEU A 273 -20.80 -15.67 23.22
C LEU A 273 -19.77 -14.71 22.60
N PHE A 274 -18.87 -14.13 23.40
CA PHE A 274 -17.84 -13.24 22.90
C PHE A 274 -16.83 -13.98 22.01
N SER A 275 -16.52 -15.23 22.35
CA SER A 275 -15.66 -16.09 21.54
C SER A 275 -16.27 -16.41 20.19
N SER A 276 -17.58 -16.69 20.15
CA SER A 276 -18.34 -16.89 18.90
C SER A 276 -18.31 -15.66 18.02
N LEU A 277 -18.55 -14.48 18.62
CA LEU A 277 -18.44 -13.21 17.90
C LEU A 277 -17.04 -13.03 17.31
N ALA A 278 -15.99 -13.28 18.08
CA ALA A 278 -14.61 -13.17 17.62
C ALA A 278 -14.31 -14.15 16.47
N ILE A 279 -14.79 -15.40 16.54
CA ILE A 279 -14.65 -16.39 15.46
C ILE A 279 -15.37 -15.92 14.20
N LEU A 280 -16.61 -15.47 14.31
CA LEU A 280 -17.40 -15.01 13.16
C LEU A 280 -16.76 -13.79 12.48
N MET A 281 -16.35 -12.80 13.27
CA MET A 281 -15.64 -11.61 12.76
C MET A 281 -14.29 -11.99 12.14
N GLY A 282 -13.54 -12.89 12.79
CA GLY A 282 -12.26 -13.38 12.30
C GLY A 282 -12.40 -14.10 10.97
N TYR A 283 -13.35 -15.03 10.88
CA TYR A 283 -13.65 -15.78 9.67
C TYR A 283 -14.04 -14.86 8.52
N GLN A 284 -14.95 -13.93 8.76
CA GLN A 284 -15.40 -12.97 7.75
C GLN A 284 -14.24 -12.10 7.26
N SER A 285 -13.37 -11.64 8.17
CA SER A 285 -12.18 -10.85 7.81
C SER A 285 -11.21 -11.65 6.93
N VAL A 286 -10.98 -12.94 7.21
CA VAL A 286 -10.14 -13.79 6.36
C VAL A 286 -10.74 -13.94 4.96
N LEU A 287 -12.03 -14.12 4.85
CA LEU A 287 -12.71 -14.20 3.56
C LEU A 287 -12.58 -12.89 2.77
N PHE A 288 -12.76 -11.73 3.43
CA PHE A 288 -12.52 -10.43 2.80
C PHE A 288 -11.07 -10.27 2.33
N ALA A 289 -10.08 -10.77 3.08
CA ALA A 289 -8.68 -10.73 2.65
C ALA A 289 -8.46 -11.48 1.35
N ILE A 290 -9.04 -12.68 1.22
CA ILE A 290 -8.94 -13.51 0.01
C ILE A 290 -9.61 -12.80 -1.17
N CYS A 291 -10.82 -12.30 -0.99
CA CYS A 291 -11.57 -11.62 -2.05
C CYS A 291 -10.91 -10.33 -2.51
N ALA A 292 -10.51 -9.48 -1.57
CA ALA A 292 -9.82 -8.23 -1.88
C ALA A 292 -8.49 -8.46 -2.62
N LYS A 293 -7.73 -9.48 -2.20
CA LYS A 293 -6.47 -9.82 -2.86
C LYS A 293 -6.70 -10.39 -4.27
N THR A 294 -7.68 -11.28 -4.43
CA THR A 294 -8.04 -11.84 -5.74
C THR A 294 -8.51 -10.74 -6.69
N PHE A 295 -9.39 -9.86 -6.22
CA PHE A 295 -9.84 -8.71 -7.00
C PHE A 295 -8.67 -7.81 -7.42
N ALA A 296 -7.79 -7.47 -6.47
CA ALA A 296 -6.64 -6.61 -6.75
C ALA A 296 -5.66 -7.23 -7.77
N ILE A 297 -5.47 -8.55 -7.75
CA ILE A 297 -4.67 -9.26 -8.75
C ILE A 297 -5.38 -9.24 -10.12
N ASN A 298 -6.68 -9.50 -10.18
CA ASN A 298 -7.45 -9.53 -11.41
C ASN A 298 -7.53 -8.15 -12.09
N GLU A 299 -7.58 -7.07 -11.32
CA GLU A 299 -7.57 -5.69 -11.82
C GLU A 299 -6.14 -5.14 -12.07
N GLY A 300 -5.09 -5.97 -11.91
CA GLY A 300 -3.70 -5.55 -12.13
C GLY A 300 -3.16 -4.57 -11.09
N LEU A 301 -3.84 -4.42 -9.95
CA LEU A 301 -3.37 -3.55 -8.85
C LEU A 301 -2.23 -4.20 -8.04
N LEU A 302 -2.23 -5.54 -7.99
CA LEU A 302 -1.20 -6.33 -7.32
C LEU A 302 -0.64 -7.39 -8.28
N PRO A 303 0.63 -7.79 -8.14
CA PRO A 303 1.20 -8.88 -8.91
C PRO A 303 0.55 -10.21 -8.55
N ARG A 304 0.68 -11.20 -9.45
CA ARG A 304 0.22 -12.58 -9.20
C ARG A 304 0.91 -13.15 -7.96
N ASP A 305 0.15 -13.86 -7.13
CA ASP A 305 0.66 -14.51 -5.92
C ASP A 305 0.40 -16.04 -6.01
N PRO A 306 1.46 -16.86 -6.04
CA PRO A 306 1.33 -18.32 -6.09
C PRO A 306 0.49 -18.91 -4.95
N ARG A 307 0.38 -18.23 -3.81
CA ARG A 307 -0.43 -18.67 -2.65
C ARG A 307 -1.92 -18.57 -2.97
N ILE A 308 -2.33 -17.55 -3.73
CA ILE A 308 -3.72 -17.41 -4.19
C ILE A 308 -4.02 -18.47 -5.23
N ASP A 309 -3.11 -18.75 -6.16
CA ASP A 309 -3.27 -19.81 -7.15
C ASP A 309 -3.35 -21.19 -6.48
N TRP A 310 -2.55 -21.43 -5.42
CA TRP A 310 -2.63 -22.65 -4.61
C TRP A 310 -3.98 -22.75 -3.88
N PHE A 311 -4.44 -21.66 -3.27
CA PHE A 311 -5.74 -21.60 -2.58
C PHE A 311 -6.88 -22.02 -3.52
N PHE A 312 -6.95 -21.45 -4.73
CA PHE A 312 -7.98 -21.81 -5.72
C PHE A 312 -7.88 -23.24 -6.24
N ARG A 313 -6.68 -23.84 -6.22
CA ARG A 313 -6.51 -25.26 -6.55
C ARG A 313 -7.00 -26.18 -5.44
N MET A 314 -6.84 -25.78 -4.18
CA MET A 314 -7.22 -26.57 -3.01
C MET A 314 -8.69 -26.43 -2.63
N ILE A 315 -9.21 -25.20 -2.73
CA ILE A 315 -10.59 -24.85 -2.35
C ILE A 315 -11.36 -24.49 -3.63
N TYR A 316 -11.86 -25.50 -4.30
CA TYR A 316 -12.82 -25.35 -5.38
C TYR A 316 -14.25 -25.39 -4.86
N LEU A 317 -15.21 -24.96 -5.68
CA LEU A 317 -16.61 -24.74 -5.31
C LEU A 317 -17.21 -25.92 -4.52
N GLU A 318 -17.07 -27.15 -5.05
CA GLU A 318 -17.69 -28.34 -4.47
C GLU A 318 -17.15 -28.66 -3.07
N ARG A 319 -15.86 -28.49 -2.84
CA ARG A 319 -15.27 -28.65 -1.50
C ARG A 319 -15.79 -27.61 -0.52
N GLY A 320 -15.88 -26.36 -0.97
CA GLY A 320 -16.43 -25.28 -0.16
C GLY A 320 -17.89 -25.54 0.20
N LEU A 321 -18.69 -26.00 -0.76
CA LEU A 321 -20.09 -26.38 -0.53
C LEU A 321 -20.21 -27.58 0.43
N ALA A 322 -19.38 -28.60 0.27
CA ALA A 322 -19.40 -29.78 1.16
C ALA A 322 -19.04 -29.40 2.60
N ILE A 323 -17.96 -28.62 2.80
CA ILE A 323 -17.56 -28.15 4.14
C ILE A 323 -18.64 -27.24 4.73
N GLY A 324 -19.14 -26.29 3.96
CA GLY A 324 -20.19 -25.38 4.40
C GLY A 324 -21.46 -26.10 4.80
N SER A 325 -21.92 -27.08 4.01
CA SER A 325 -23.09 -27.87 4.32
C SER A 325 -22.88 -28.75 5.57
N LEU A 326 -21.69 -29.34 5.74
CA LEU A 326 -21.36 -30.11 6.94
C LEU A 326 -21.43 -29.25 8.21
N LEU A 327 -20.80 -28.06 8.19
CA LEU A 327 -20.82 -27.13 9.31
C LEU A 327 -22.26 -26.65 9.59
N PHE A 328 -23.02 -26.35 8.56
CA PHE A 328 -24.41 -25.89 8.67
C PHE A 328 -25.28 -26.95 9.33
N LEU A 329 -25.21 -28.20 8.83
CA LEU A 329 -25.98 -29.34 9.42
C LEU A 329 -25.54 -29.66 10.84
N ALA A 330 -24.23 -29.64 11.13
CA ALA A 330 -23.75 -29.85 12.51
C ALA A 330 -24.29 -28.76 13.45
N GLY A 331 -24.30 -27.51 13.00
CA GLY A 331 -24.89 -26.40 13.76
C GLY A 331 -26.38 -26.59 14.02
N LEU A 332 -27.15 -27.01 13.01
CA LEU A 332 -28.58 -27.30 13.16
C LEU A 332 -28.84 -28.46 14.12
N ILE A 333 -28.00 -29.48 14.15
CA ILE A 333 -28.09 -30.60 15.09
C ILE A 333 -27.92 -30.07 16.53
N LEU A 334 -26.90 -29.24 16.78
CA LEU A 334 -26.68 -28.68 18.13
C LEU A 334 -27.85 -27.77 18.56
N LEU A 335 -28.39 -26.96 17.65
CA LEU A 335 -29.57 -26.13 17.92
C LEU A 335 -30.79 -27.00 18.22
N SER A 336 -30.98 -28.11 17.49
CA SER A 336 -32.05 -29.05 17.73
C SER A 336 -31.94 -29.70 19.11
N VAL A 337 -30.72 -30.04 19.53
CA VAL A 337 -30.48 -30.56 20.93
C VAL A 337 -30.93 -29.50 21.96
N ALA A 338 -30.58 -28.26 21.80
CA ALA A 338 -31.01 -27.18 22.70
C ALA A 338 -32.55 -27.06 22.76
N VAL A 339 -33.24 -27.14 21.59
CA VAL A 339 -34.71 -27.12 21.54
C VAL A 339 -35.34 -28.36 22.17
N LEU A 340 -34.76 -29.54 21.95
CA LEU A 340 -35.24 -30.79 22.60
C LEU A 340 -35.09 -30.75 24.12
N GLN A 341 -33.98 -30.18 24.63
CA GLN A 341 -33.82 -29.93 26.08
C GLN A 341 -34.92 -29.00 26.59
N TRP A 342 -35.27 -27.94 25.86
CA TRP A 342 -36.36 -27.03 26.24
C TRP A 342 -37.71 -27.72 26.20
N LYS A 343 -37.98 -28.57 25.23
CA LYS A 343 -39.17 -29.40 25.16
C LYS A 343 -39.30 -30.36 26.33
N SER A 344 -38.16 -30.99 26.78
CA SER A 344 -38.16 -31.98 27.87
C SER A 344 -38.62 -31.39 29.22
N VAL A 345 -38.49 -30.08 29.43
CA VAL A 345 -38.95 -29.36 30.61
C VAL A 345 -40.32 -28.67 30.36
N GLY A 346 -41.09 -29.10 29.35
CA GLY A 346 -42.39 -28.51 28.99
C GLY A 346 -42.33 -27.08 28.54
N PHE A 347 -41.25 -26.63 27.86
CA PHE A 347 -40.95 -25.26 27.48
C PHE A 347 -40.85 -24.28 28.65
N GLY A 348 -40.56 -24.81 29.85
CA GLY A 348 -40.37 -24.04 31.08
C GLY A 348 -38.97 -23.45 31.23
N ARG A 349 -38.56 -23.18 32.48
CA ARG A 349 -37.26 -22.61 32.78
C ARG A 349 -36.14 -23.64 32.54
N LEU A 350 -35.07 -23.22 31.83
CA LEU A 350 -33.88 -24.01 31.56
C LEU A 350 -32.74 -23.61 32.49
N ASP A 351 -31.82 -24.55 32.73
CA ASP A 351 -30.47 -24.21 33.20
C ASP A 351 -29.73 -23.51 32.05
N TYR A 352 -29.59 -22.21 32.22
CA TYR A 352 -29.00 -21.33 31.21
C TYR A 352 -27.58 -21.73 30.84
N ALA A 353 -26.79 -22.09 31.86
CA ALA A 353 -25.39 -22.47 31.65
C ALA A 353 -25.22 -23.78 30.86
N VAL A 354 -26.13 -24.71 30.94
CA VAL A 354 -26.12 -25.95 30.17
C VAL A 354 -26.63 -25.72 28.76
N THR A 355 -27.78 -25.07 28.61
CA THR A 355 -28.43 -24.92 27.31
C THR A 355 -27.62 -24.04 26.37
N MET A 356 -27.01 -22.94 26.84
CA MET A 356 -26.21 -22.03 26.02
C MET A 356 -24.94 -22.69 25.44
N ARG A 357 -24.47 -23.79 26.02
CA ARG A 357 -23.33 -24.58 25.46
C ARG A 357 -23.68 -25.40 24.24
N TRP A 358 -24.95 -25.61 23.99
CA TRP A 358 -25.47 -26.20 22.76
C TRP A 358 -25.89 -25.09 21.78
N ALA A 359 -26.60 -24.10 22.30
CA ALA A 359 -27.17 -23.04 21.49
C ALA A 359 -26.09 -22.12 20.84
N ILE A 360 -25.09 -21.68 21.62
CA ILE A 360 -24.09 -20.74 21.11
C ILE A 360 -23.18 -21.41 20.06
N PRO A 361 -22.56 -22.58 20.30
CA PRO A 361 -21.80 -23.28 19.27
C PRO A 361 -22.65 -23.67 18.06
N GLY A 362 -23.91 -24.07 18.31
CA GLY A 362 -24.85 -24.40 17.23
C GLY A 362 -25.10 -23.21 16.32
N ALA A 363 -25.40 -22.04 16.87
CA ALA A 363 -25.60 -20.81 16.11
C ALA A 363 -24.31 -20.39 15.37
N THR A 364 -23.15 -20.55 16.02
CA THR A 364 -21.85 -20.23 15.41
C THR A 364 -21.57 -21.11 14.21
N LEU A 365 -21.71 -22.43 14.34
CA LEU A 365 -21.47 -23.38 13.23
C LEU A 365 -22.48 -23.22 12.10
N THR A 366 -23.76 -22.95 12.41
CA THR A 366 -24.79 -22.67 11.41
C THR A 366 -24.43 -21.42 10.60
N SER A 367 -24.01 -20.33 11.29
CA SER A 367 -23.60 -19.08 10.64
C SER A 367 -22.35 -19.29 9.79
N LEU A 368 -21.32 -19.98 10.30
CA LEU A 368 -20.10 -20.30 9.55
C LEU A 368 -20.39 -21.16 8.32
N GLY A 369 -21.23 -22.18 8.48
CA GLY A 369 -21.61 -23.05 7.38
C GLY A 369 -22.34 -22.29 6.29
N PHE A 370 -23.34 -21.49 6.63
CA PHE A 370 -24.09 -20.67 5.70
C PHE A 370 -23.18 -19.66 4.98
N GLN A 371 -22.34 -18.95 5.71
CA GLN A 371 -21.36 -18.04 5.13
C GLN A 371 -20.40 -18.78 4.17
N THR A 372 -19.89 -19.95 4.56
CA THR A 372 -18.99 -20.76 3.70
C THR A 372 -19.64 -21.12 2.38
N ILE A 373 -20.92 -21.53 2.38
CA ILE A 373 -21.67 -21.83 1.17
C ILE A 373 -21.72 -20.60 0.25
N LEU A 374 -22.18 -19.46 0.77
CA LEU A 374 -22.28 -18.23 -0.02
C LEU A 374 -20.93 -17.76 -0.56
N TRP A 375 -19.89 -17.79 0.29
CA TRP A 375 -18.55 -17.38 -0.11
C TRP A 375 -17.92 -18.31 -1.13
N SER A 376 -18.25 -19.60 -1.12
CA SER A 376 -17.76 -20.55 -2.12
C SER A 376 -18.22 -20.19 -3.53
N PHE A 377 -19.47 -19.77 -3.69
CA PHE A 377 -19.97 -19.24 -4.96
C PHE A 377 -19.27 -17.93 -5.33
N PHE A 378 -19.16 -16.99 -4.40
CA PHE A 378 -18.56 -15.68 -4.67
C PHE A 378 -17.07 -15.79 -5.06
N VAL A 379 -16.31 -16.61 -4.34
CA VAL A 379 -14.90 -16.87 -4.64
C VAL A 379 -14.76 -17.56 -5.99
N SER A 380 -15.65 -18.47 -6.33
CA SER A 380 -15.66 -19.13 -7.64
C SER A 380 -15.88 -18.11 -8.78
N VAL A 381 -16.81 -17.17 -8.60
CA VAL A 381 -17.03 -16.07 -9.56
C VAL A 381 -15.79 -15.19 -9.71
N LEU A 382 -15.13 -14.82 -8.60
CA LEU A 382 -13.89 -14.05 -8.65
C LEU A 382 -12.72 -14.78 -9.30
N GLY A 383 -12.71 -16.11 -9.20
CA GLY A 383 -11.68 -16.98 -9.80
C GLY A 383 -11.87 -17.23 -11.29
N MET A 384 -13.04 -16.91 -11.87
CA MET A 384 -13.26 -17.05 -13.30
C MET A 384 -12.37 -16.07 -14.06
N LYS A 385 -11.52 -16.61 -14.94
CA LYS A 385 -10.70 -15.77 -15.84
C LYS A 385 -11.63 -14.97 -16.74
N ARG A 386 -11.59 -13.65 -16.65
CA ARG A 386 -12.19 -12.80 -17.67
C ARG A 386 -11.48 -13.10 -18.99
N ARG A 387 -12.19 -13.68 -19.94
CA ARG A 387 -11.77 -13.70 -21.35
C ARG A 387 -12.03 -12.28 -21.86
N LEU A 388 -11.00 -11.43 -21.82
CA LEU A 388 -10.94 -10.17 -22.56
C LEU A 388 -10.22 -10.43 -23.88
#